data_c036fdfc9e61f1752cc807bbe62f0322
#
_entry.id   c036fdfc9e61f1752cc807bbe62f0322
#
_cell.length_a   1.000
_cell.length_b   1.000
_cell.length_c   1.000
_cell.angle_alpha   90.00
_cell.angle_beta   90.00
_cell.angle_gamma   90.00
#
_symmetry.space_group_name_H-M   'P 1'
#
loop_
_entity.id
_entity.type
_entity.pdbx_description
1 polymer ?
#
loop_
_entity_poly.entity_id
_entity_poly.type
_entity_poly.pdbx_seq_one_letter_code
_entity_poly.pdbx_strand_id
1 'polypeptide(L)'
;MTDALARLRALQADDLPVHGGRTLAYVYDSGLPDVDRIGREAVASAAASNGLDPTAFPSLLRMENDLVGFGLRLLDAPETGVGTVTSGGTESVLLAVQTARDARPEVDRPVMVLPSTRHAAFDKAAHYFGVEKRVVPVGPDHRADVEATAAAVRDLGDRVVLLVASAPSYAHGVIDPVTEIAALARARGVRCHVDACIGGWVLPYAARLGREVAPWTFAVEGVTSISVDLHKYGYAPKGTSLLLHRTPELRRPQFFASADWPGYTMLNSTMQSTKSGGPLAGAWAVVESLGDDGYLALSRRLFEAVDAIVAGIEAAPALSLVTRPDSSLVTFETDSTCDAFTVCDEMLARGWYVQPQMSYAGRGPSIHLSVSAGTLAHVDEFLAALAESVRDAQRSGPVTVDAGVASYIESLDPTALTDADFDGLLAASGLVGQESGDQGGSGELALPSRMAQVNAMLDLASPDMREALLVAFLDRLTRPTAR
;
A
#
# COMPACT_ATOMS: atom_id res chain seq x y z
N MET A 1 -24.42 -12.15 25.47
CA MET A 1 -23.01 -12.14 25.01
C MET A 1 -22.79 -13.03 23.80
N THR A 2 -23.42 -14.21 23.70
CA THR A 2 -23.33 -15.12 22.53
C THR A 2 -23.88 -14.54 21.23
N ASP A 3 -24.81 -13.61 21.28
CA ASP A 3 -25.44 -12.97 20.12
C ASP A 3 -24.48 -11.99 19.37
N ALA A 4 -23.65 -11.23 20.08
CA ALA A 4 -22.77 -10.24 19.46
C ALA A 4 -21.69 -10.86 18.56
N LEU A 5 -21.10 -11.99 18.97
CA LEU A 5 -20.12 -12.69 18.15
C LEU A 5 -20.75 -13.39 16.94
N ALA A 6 -21.99 -13.88 17.08
CA ALA A 6 -22.72 -14.43 15.95
C ALA A 6 -23.05 -13.35 14.92
N ARG A 7 -23.50 -12.17 15.37
CA ARG A 7 -23.73 -11.00 14.50
C ARG A 7 -22.45 -10.53 13.83
N LEU A 8 -21.32 -10.47 14.55
CA LEU A 8 -20.02 -10.12 13.96
C LEU A 8 -19.68 -11.06 12.80
N ARG A 9 -19.82 -12.39 13.00
CA ARG A 9 -19.58 -13.37 11.93
C ARG A 9 -20.52 -13.19 10.74
N ALA A 10 -21.78 -12.86 10.99
CA ALA A 10 -22.74 -12.58 9.93
C ALA A 10 -22.36 -11.33 9.13
N LEU A 11 -21.84 -10.27 9.79
CA LEU A 11 -21.33 -9.08 9.11
C LEU A 11 -20.09 -9.35 8.24
N GLN A 12 -19.31 -10.37 8.58
CA GLN A 12 -18.10 -10.76 7.84
C GLN A 12 -18.36 -11.78 6.71
N ALA A 13 -19.61 -12.19 6.51
CA ALA A 13 -19.94 -13.26 5.55
C ALA A 13 -19.60 -12.90 4.10
N ASP A 14 -19.68 -11.60 3.77
CA ASP A 14 -19.43 -11.08 2.43
C ASP A 14 -18.00 -10.50 2.26
N ASP A 15 -17.15 -10.60 3.30
CA ASP A 15 -15.76 -10.17 3.20
C ASP A 15 -14.98 -11.06 2.24
N LEU A 16 -14.03 -10.47 1.51
CA LEU A 16 -13.07 -11.24 0.72
C LEU A 16 -12.24 -12.16 1.64
N PRO A 17 -11.90 -13.37 1.19
CA PRO A 17 -11.11 -14.29 2.00
C PRO A 17 -9.71 -13.74 2.25
N VAL A 18 -9.32 -13.64 3.52
CA VAL A 18 -7.99 -13.17 3.94
C VAL A 18 -6.94 -14.29 3.93
N HIS A 19 -7.37 -15.54 3.83
CA HIS A 19 -6.53 -16.75 3.75
C HIS A 19 -6.86 -17.57 2.51
N GLY A 20 -5.97 -18.51 2.13
CA GLY A 20 -6.14 -19.37 0.97
C GLY A 20 -5.49 -18.82 -0.31
N GLY A 21 -4.75 -17.69 -0.23
CA GLY A 21 -3.93 -17.17 -1.32
C GLY A 21 -4.68 -16.71 -2.57
N ARG A 22 -6.03 -16.54 -2.50
CA ARG A 22 -6.89 -16.17 -3.65
C ARG A 22 -7.20 -14.69 -3.75
N THR A 23 -6.87 -13.90 -2.72
CA THR A 23 -7.00 -12.44 -2.72
C THR A 23 -5.61 -11.85 -2.94
N LEU A 24 -5.33 -11.40 -4.16
CA LEU A 24 -4.02 -10.92 -4.57
C LEU A 24 -3.89 -9.38 -4.46
N ALA A 25 -4.59 -8.79 -3.50
CA ALA A 25 -4.43 -7.41 -3.06
C ALA A 25 -4.92 -7.26 -1.61
N TYR A 26 -4.45 -6.20 -0.92
CA TYR A 26 -4.85 -5.81 0.45
C TYR A 26 -4.51 -6.79 1.57
N VAL A 27 -4.41 -8.11 1.29
CA VAL A 27 -4.08 -9.14 2.26
C VAL A 27 -2.79 -9.87 1.86
N TYR A 28 -2.11 -10.42 2.86
CA TYR A 28 -0.82 -11.11 2.67
C TYR A 28 -0.90 -12.41 3.46
N ASP A 29 -0.98 -13.53 2.75
CA ASP A 29 -1.20 -14.84 3.33
C ASP A 29 0.09 -15.66 3.35
N SER A 30 0.53 -16.07 4.52
CA SER A 30 1.68 -16.98 4.68
C SER A 30 1.36 -18.40 4.21
N GLY A 31 0.07 -18.79 4.19
CA GLY A 31 -0.38 -20.16 4.01
C GLY A 31 0.01 -21.07 5.19
N LEU A 32 0.26 -20.50 6.38
CA LEU A 32 0.63 -21.20 7.61
C LEU A 32 -0.38 -20.91 8.73
N PRO A 33 -1.38 -21.78 8.97
CA PRO A 33 -2.43 -21.56 9.97
C PRO A 33 -1.91 -21.32 11.40
N ASP A 34 -0.76 -21.91 11.76
CA ASP A 34 -0.15 -21.69 13.08
C ASP A 34 0.37 -20.27 13.26
N VAL A 35 0.91 -19.64 12.21
CA VAL A 35 1.35 -18.24 12.23
C VAL A 35 0.17 -17.32 12.50
N ASP A 36 -0.96 -17.57 11.81
CA ASP A 36 -2.20 -16.80 11.99
C ASP A 36 -2.77 -16.99 13.41
N ARG A 37 -2.74 -18.21 13.92
CA ARG A 37 -3.21 -18.53 15.28
C ARG A 37 -2.37 -17.80 16.33
N ILE A 38 -1.05 -17.90 16.26
CA ILE A 38 -0.12 -17.23 17.18
C ILE A 38 -0.33 -15.71 17.15
N GLY A 39 -0.43 -15.12 15.96
CA GLY A 39 -0.68 -13.69 15.81
C GLY A 39 -1.99 -13.25 16.49
N ARG A 40 -3.11 -13.97 16.27
CA ARG A 40 -4.40 -13.66 16.90
C ARG A 40 -4.38 -13.82 18.42
N GLU A 41 -3.77 -14.88 18.93
CA GLU A 41 -3.67 -15.11 20.38
C GLU A 41 -2.84 -14.01 21.07
N ALA A 42 -1.73 -13.58 20.45
CA ALA A 42 -0.91 -12.49 20.95
C ALA A 42 -1.65 -11.14 20.93
N VAL A 43 -2.39 -10.84 19.86
CA VAL A 43 -3.26 -9.65 19.80
C VAL A 43 -4.26 -9.65 20.96
N ALA A 44 -4.95 -10.76 21.18
CA ALA A 44 -5.94 -10.89 22.26
C ALA A 44 -5.31 -10.72 23.66
N SER A 45 -4.11 -11.25 23.86
CA SER A 45 -3.40 -11.18 25.16
C SER A 45 -3.01 -9.76 25.56
N ALA A 46 -2.73 -8.88 24.59
CA ALA A 46 -2.27 -7.51 24.80
C ALA A 46 -3.34 -6.44 24.46
N ALA A 47 -4.58 -6.84 24.23
CA ALA A 47 -5.66 -5.95 23.77
C ALA A 47 -5.95 -4.77 24.72
N ALA A 48 -5.71 -4.94 26.02
CA ALA A 48 -5.96 -3.91 27.04
C ALA A 48 -4.73 -3.05 27.37
N SER A 49 -3.53 -3.39 26.85
CA SER A 49 -2.31 -2.63 27.09
C SER A 49 -2.07 -1.58 26.00
N ASN A 50 -1.36 -0.51 26.34
CA ASN A 50 -1.04 0.56 25.40
C ASN A 50 0.31 1.23 25.72
N GLY A 51 0.88 1.89 24.73
CA GLY A 51 2.17 2.55 24.78
C GLY A 51 2.11 4.06 25.03
N LEU A 52 1.04 4.57 25.68
CA LEU A 52 0.95 5.99 26.03
C LEU A 52 2.07 6.41 26.99
N ASP A 53 2.28 5.61 28.03
CA ASP A 53 3.39 5.74 28.97
C ASP A 53 4.30 4.51 28.84
N PRO A 54 5.54 4.68 28.35
CA PRO A 54 6.47 3.56 28.16
C PRO A 54 6.90 2.87 29.46
N THR A 55 6.64 3.49 30.61
CA THR A 55 6.96 2.94 31.93
C THR A 55 5.84 2.09 32.49
N ALA A 56 4.60 2.31 32.07
CA ALA A 56 3.42 1.60 32.56
C ALA A 56 3.34 0.15 32.03
N PHE A 57 3.75 -0.04 30.78
CA PHE A 57 3.76 -1.36 30.11
C PHE A 57 5.12 -1.64 29.47
N PRO A 58 6.17 -1.95 30.27
CA PRO A 58 7.53 -2.10 29.76
C PRO A 58 7.70 -3.24 28.75
N SER A 59 6.80 -4.23 28.75
CA SER A 59 6.79 -5.31 27.75
C SER A 59 6.56 -4.78 26.33
N LEU A 60 5.74 -3.74 26.15
CA LEU A 60 5.50 -3.15 24.84
C LEU A 60 6.77 -2.49 24.29
N LEU A 61 7.47 -1.73 25.15
CA LEU A 61 8.73 -1.11 24.75
C LEU A 61 9.78 -2.17 24.36
N ARG A 62 9.82 -3.30 25.07
CA ARG A 62 10.72 -4.39 24.75
C ARG A 62 10.37 -5.04 23.41
N MET A 63 9.10 -5.38 23.17
CA MET A 63 8.64 -5.93 21.89
C MET A 63 8.92 -4.98 20.74
N GLU A 64 8.72 -3.66 20.91
CA GLU A 64 9.06 -2.66 19.91
C GLU A 64 10.55 -2.66 19.58
N ASN A 65 11.41 -2.67 20.59
CA ASN A 65 12.85 -2.70 20.39
C ASN A 65 13.34 -4.01 19.72
N ASP A 66 12.74 -5.15 20.04
CA ASP A 66 13.05 -6.44 19.41
C ASP A 66 12.70 -6.40 17.91
N LEU A 67 11.50 -5.91 17.55
CA LEU A 67 11.07 -5.76 16.17
C LEU A 67 11.93 -4.78 15.38
N VAL A 68 12.23 -3.62 15.97
CA VAL A 68 13.14 -2.62 15.38
C VAL A 68 14.52 -3.22 15.17
N GLY A 69 15.06 -3.93 16.18
CA GLY A 69 16.34 -4.60 16.09
C GLY A 69 16.40 -5.66 15.00
N PHE A 70 15.31 -6.44 14.80
CA PHE A 70 15.21 -7.39 13.69
C PHE A 70 15.25 -6.66 12.35
N GLY A 71 14.40 -5.62 12.17
CA GLY A 71 14.36 -4.85 10.92
C GLY A 71 15.68 -4.16 10.59
N LEU A 72 16.38 -3.59 11.59
CA LEU A 72 17.69 -2.96 11.39
C LEU A 72 18.74 -3.95 10.90
N ARG A 73 18.79 -5.14 11.50
CA ARG A 73 19.72 -6.21 11.04
C ARG A 73 19.39 -6.70 9.65
N LEU A 74 18.10 -6.90 9.35
CA LEU A 74 17.64 -7.36 8.05
C LEU A 74 17.99 -6.38 6.92
N LEU A 75 18.04 -5.08 7.24
CA LEU A 75 18.25 -3.99 6.27
C LEU A 75 19.65 -3.36 6.34
N ASP A 76 20.64 -4.10 6.84
CA ASP A 76 22.05 -3.70 6.86
C ASP A 76 22.29 -2.34 7.56
N ALA A 77 21.53 -2.05 8.60
CA ALA A 77 21.68 -0.79 9.32
C ALA A 77 23.01 -0.75 10.12
N PRO A 78 23.62 0.45 10.26
CA PRO A 78 24.75 0.61 11.15
C PRO A 78 24.35 0.41 12.62
N GLU A 79 25.32 0.20 13.51
CA GLU A 79 25.08 0.04 14.96
C GLU A 79 24.32 1.25 15.57
N THR A 80 24.42 2.41 14.95
CA THR A 80 23.65 3.62 15.34
C THR A 80 22.19 3.58 14.90
N GLY A 81 21.78 2.58 14.14
CA GLY A 81 20.41 2.45 13.63
C GLY A 81 19.37 2.45 14.75
N VAL A 82 18.26 3.14 14.51
CA VAL A 82 17.14 3.23 15.44
C VAL A 82 15.82 3.19 14.67
N GLY A 83 14.71 2.94 15.36
CA GLY A 83 13.41 2.90 14.71
C GLY A 83 12.25 3.11 15.66
N THR A 84 11.05 3.05 15.10
CA THR A 84 9.77 3.15 15.80
C THR A 84 8.78 2.23 15.12
N VAL A 85 7.99 1.48 15.89
CA VAL A 85 6.82 0.77 15.36
C VAL A 85 5.68 1.76 15.17
N THR A 86 5.11 1.81 13.99
CA THR A 86 3.96 2.64 13.59
C THR A 86 2.74 1.77 13.34
N SER A 87 1.58 2.38 13.14
CA SER A 87 0.31 1.69 12.85
C SER A 87 0.19 1.15 11.42
N GLY A 88 1.12 1.51 10.54
CA GLY A 88 1.12 1.10 9.14
C GLY A 88 2.03 1.97 8.28
N GLY A 89 2.25 1.54 7.02
CA GLY A 89 3.12 2.23 6.07
C GLY A 89 2.73 3.69 5.84
N THR A 90 1.43 4.00 5.81
CA THR A 90 0.98 5.39 5.69
C THR A 90 1.49 6.24 6.85
N GLU A 91 1.40 5.78 8.10
CA GLU A 91 1.95 6.52 9.24
C GLU A 91 3.47 6.63 9.17
N SER A 92 4.17 5.56 8.75
CA SER A 92 5.62 5.59 8.55
C SER A 92 6.02 6.66 7.53
N VAL A 93 5.33 6.74 6.39
CA VAL A 93 5.56 7.76 5.35
C VAL A 93 5.25 9.17 5.86
N LEU A 94 4.11 9.34 6.55
CA LEU A 94 3.75 10.63 7.17
C LEU A 94 4.84 11.12 8.12
N LEU A 95 5.32 10.25 9.01
CA LEU A 95 6.39 10.56 9.96
C LEU A 95 7.74 10.82 9.27
N ALA A 96 8.06 10.11 8.19
CA ALA A 96 9.29 10.37 7.43
C ALA A 96 9.29 11.78 6.82
N VAL A 97 8.15 12.20 6.23
CA VAL A 97 7.98 13.54 5.65
C VAL A 97 7.97 14.62 6.75
N GLN A 98 7.22 14.42 7.83
CA GLN A 98 7.19 15.31 8.99
C GLN A 98 8.60 15.49 9.56
N THR A 99 9.33 14.38 9.78
CA THR A 99 10.69 14.39 10.34
C THR A 99 11.68 15.14 9.43
N ALA A 100 11.50 15.05 8.09
CA ALA A 100 12.33 15.76 7.13
C ALA A 100 12.05 17.29 7.18
N ARG A 101 10.79 17.68 7.25
CA ARG A 101 10.36 19.08 7.39
C ARG A 101 10.88 19.68 8.70
N ASP A 102 10.64 19.00 9.83
CA ASP A 102 10.94 19.52 11.16
C ASP A 102 12.44 19.55 11.48
N ALA A 103 13.24 18.80 10.71
CA ALA A 103 14.70 18.91 10.76
C ALA A 103 15.26 20.18 10.08
N ARG A 104 14.44 20.88 9.31
CA ARG A 104 14.81 22.07 8.52
C ARG A 104 13.80 23.20 8.72
N PRO A 105 13.57 23.64 9.99
CA PRO A 105 12.55 24.65 10.31
C PRO A 105 12.82 26.02 9.67
N GLU A 106 14.06 26.27 9.24
CA GLU A 106 14.46 27.47 8.52
C GLU A 106 14.02 27.52 7.05
N VAL A 107 13.61 26.37 6.48
CA VAL A 107 13.21 26.29 5.08
C VAL A 107 11.75 26.73 4.93
N ASP A 108 11.55 27.87 4.30
CA ASP A 108 10.22 28.28 3.86
C ASP A 108 9.77 27.46 2.64
N ARG A 109 8.53 26.99 2.65
CA ARG A 109 7.94 26.17 1.59
C ARG A 109 8.79 24.93 1.23
N PRO A 110 9.02 24.00 2.20
CA PRO A 110 9.83 22.81 1.99
C PRO A 110 9.26 21.93 0.88
N VAL A 111 10.13 21.30 0.10
CA VAL A 111 9.78 20.46 -1.04
C VAL A 111 10.35 19.06 -0.87
N MET A 112 9.57 18.04 -1.18
CA MET A 112 10.05 16.69 -1.42
C MET A 112 10.07 16.38 -2.92
N VAL A 113 11.12 15.70 -3.37
CA VAL A 113 11.26 15.22 -4.76
C VAL A 113 11.05 13.72 -4.78
N LEU A 114 10.17 13.24 -5.66
CA LEU A 114 9.72 11.85 -5.67
C LEU A 114 9.26 11.42 -7.07
N PRO A 115 9.38 10.12 -7.42
CA PRO A 115 8.96 9.64 -8.73
C PRO A 115 7.45 9.63 -8.90
N SER A 116 6.99 9.61 -10.14
CA SER A 116 5.56 9.51 -10.46
C SER A 116 4.93 8.19 -9.98
N THR A 117 5.74 7.16 -9.73
CA THR A 117 5.35 5.84 -9.18
C THR A 117 5.29 5.77 -7.66
N ARG A 118 5.49 6.89 -6.96
CA ARG A 118 5.38 6.98 -5.49
C ARG A 118 4.04 6.47 -4.97
N HIS A 119 4.02 5.98 -3.75
CA HIS A 119 2.77 5.65 -3.07
C HIS A 119 1.99 6.92 -2.69
N ALA A 120 0.65 6.90 -2.81
CA ALA A 120 -0.24 8.05 -2.52
C ALA A 120 -0.15 8.56 -1.06
N ALA A 121 0.43 7.80 -0.13
CA ALA A 121 0.70 8.28 1.23
C ALA A 121 1.62 9.51 1.28
N PHE A 122 2.48 9.71 0.27
CA PHE A 122 3.29 10.93 0.14
C PHE A 122 2.44 12.14 -0.26
N ASP A 123 1.40 11.96 -1.08
CA ASP A 123 0.44 13.02 -1.41
C ASP A 123 -0.33 13.44 -0.16
N LYS A 124 -0.76 12.47 0.65
CA LYS A 124 -1.38 12.71 1.96
C LYS A 124 -0.45 13.45 2.92
N ALA A 125 0.83 13.06 2.98
CA ALA A 125 1.83 13.74 3.80
C ALA A 125 2.06 15.18 3.36
N ALA A 126 2.14 15.44 2.05
CA ALA A 126 2.23 16.78 1.48
C ALA A 126 1.07 17.66 1.93
N HIS A 127 -0.16 17.15 1.82
CA HIS A 127 -1.38 17.83 2.23
C HIS A 127 -1.39 18.16 3.74
N TYR A 128 -1.06 17.17 4.59
CA TYR A 128 -1.14 17.35 6.04
C TYR A 128 -0.05 18.27 6.62
N PHE A 129 1.14 18.24 6.03
CA PHE A 129 2.31 18.93 6.61
C PHE A 129 2.75 20.17 5.83
N GLY A 130 2.05 20.54 4.76
CA GLY A 130 2.41 21.70 3.95
C GLY A 130 3.76 21.56 3.27
N VAL A 131 4.14 20.33 2.90
CA VAL A 131 5.36 20.06 2.13
C VAL A 131 4.99 19.98 0.65
N GLU A 132 5.60 20.81 -0.18
CA GLU A 132 5.35 20.78 -1.62
C GLU A 132 5.91 19.49 -2.26
N LYS A 133 5.31 19.05 -3.38
CA LYS A 133 5.78 17.90 -4.15
C LYS A 133 6.40 18.35 -5.47
N ARG A 134 7.60 17.89 -5.78
CA ARG A 134 8.12 17.89 -7.14
C ARG A 134 8.13 16.44 -7.64
N VAL A 135 7.13 16.11 -8.44
CA VAL A 135 7.02 14.80 -9.08
C VAL A 135 7.93 14.76 -10.29
N VAL A 136 8.81 13.75 -10.36
CA VAL A 136 9.69 13.50 -11.50
C VAL A 136 9.19 12.30 -12.30
N PRO A 137 9.44 12.25 -13.63
CA PRO A 137 9.05 11.11 -14.44
C PRO A 137 9.81 9.84 -14.06
N VAL A 138 9.35 8.72 -14.62
CA VAL A 138 10.05 7.43 -14.61
C VAL A 138 10.50 7.07 -16.02
N GLY A 139 11.50 6.22 -16.11
CA GLY A 139 11.96 5.65 -17.38
C GLY A 139 10.97 4.63 -17.97
N PRO A 140 11.27 4.06 -19.15
CA PRO A 140 10.47 3.00 -19.77
C PRO A 140 10.39 1.73 -18.93
N ASP A 141 11.33 1.53 -18.02
CA ASP A 141 11.39 0.44 -17.05
C ASP A 141 10.63 0.74 -15.73
N HIS A 142 9.90 1.86 -15.69
CA HIS A 142 9.12 2.35 -14.55
C HIS A 142 9.92 2.71 -13.29
N ARG A 143 11.24 2.86 -13.40
CA ARG A 143 12.11 3.35 -12.33
C ARG A 143 12.26 4.86 -12.41
N ALA A 144 12.50 5.50 -11.26
CA ALA A 144 12.71 6.94 -11.18
C ALA A 144 13.80 7.42 -12.14
N ASP A 145 13.53 8.50 -12.88
CA ASP A 145 14.51 9.15 -13.75
C ASP A 145 15.50 9.95 -12.88
N VAL A 146 16.76 9.47 -12.84
CA VAL A 146 17.84 10.07 -12.05
C VAL A 146 18.21 11.46 -12.55
N GLU A 147 18.23 11.68 -13.88
CA GLU A 147 18.57 12.97 -14.46
C GLU A 147 17.50 14.02 -14.17
N ALA A 148 16.22 13.64 -14.31
CA ALA A 148 15.10 14.50 -13.95
C ALA A 148 15.10 14.79 -12.44
N THR A 149 15.42 13.80 -11.59
CA THR A 149 15.58 13.99 -10.15
C THR A 149 16.71 15.00 -9.85
N ALA A 150 17.86 14.83 -10.48
CA ALA A 150 18.99 15.74 -10.30
C ALA A 150 18.69 17.17 -10.81
N ALA A 151 17.95 17.31 -11.91
CA ALA A 151 17.50 18.60 -12.41
C ALA A 151 16.54 19.28 -11.41
N ALA A 152 15.55 18.56 -10.90
CA ALA A 152 14.61 19.06 -9.91
C ALA A 152 15.32 19.54 -8.63
N VAL A 153 16.31 18.77 -8.16
CA VAL A 153 17.12 19.15 -6.97
C VAL A 153 17.95 20.41 -7.22
N ARG A 154 18.49 20.56 -8.44
CA ARG A 154 19.22 21.82 -8.78
C ARG A 154 18.32 23.03 -8.83
N ASP A 155 17.14 22.89 -9.48
CA ASP A 155 16.17 23.97 -9.65
C ASP A 155 15.60 24.48 -8.31
N LEU A 156 15.32 23.54 -7.40
CA LEU A 156 14.69 23.84 -6.12
C LEU A 156 15.69 24.29 -5.04
N GLY A 157 16.97 23.95 -5.20
CA GLY A 157 18.04 24.36 -4.27
C GLY A 157 17.77 23.95 -2.84
N ASP A 158 17.91 24.91 -1.91
CA ASP A 158 17.81 24.68 -0.47
C ASP A 158 16.37 24.37 0.02
N ARG A 159 15.37 24.52 -0.83
CA ARG A 159 13.99 24.14 -0.49
C ARG A 159 13.80 22.63 -0.42
N VAL A 160 14.66 21.84 -1.01
CA VAL A 160 14.55 20.36 -0.97
C VAL A 160 14.91 19.88 0.43
N VAL A 161 13.98 19.17 1.07
CA VAL A 161 14.18 18.59 2.41
C VAL A 161 14.22 17.06 2.37
N LEU A 162 13.66 16.44 1.31
CA LEU A 162 13.54 15.00 1.19
C LEU A 162 13.62 14.53 -0.27
N LEU A 163 14.42 13.52 -0.54
CA LEU A 163 14.31 12.69 -1.75
C LEU A 163 13.68 11.35 -1.38
N VAL A 164 12.80 10.85 -2.26
CA VAL A 164 12.09 9.59 -2.05
C VAL A 164 12.40 8.62 -3.17
N ALA A 165 12.65 7.37 -2.82
CA ALA A 165 12.75 6.23 -3.72
C ALA A 165 11.90 5.07 -3.16
N SER A 166 11.48 4.14 -4.01
CA SER A 166 10.70 2.98 -3.61
C SER A 166 11.46 1.67 -3.86
N ALA A 167 11.32 0.72 -2.94
CA ALA A 167 11.91 -0.61 -3.06
C ALA A 167 10.90 -1.69 -2.63
N PRO A 168 9.99 -2.12 -3.53
CA PRO A 168 9.71 -1.63 -4.87
C PRO A 168 8.63 -0.54 -4.91
N SER A 169 8.42 0.11 -6.07
CA SER A 169 7.22 0.88 -6.36
C SER A 169 6.00 -0.05 -6.36
N TYR A 170 4.90 0.38 -5.70
CA TYR A 170 3.69 -0.45 -5.59
C TYR A 170 3.09 -0.79 -6.96
N ALA A 171 2.96 0.20 -7.83
CA ALA A 171 2.25 0.03 -9.09
C ALA A 171 2.91 -0.99 -10.04
N HIS A 172 4.25 -1.14 -10.00
CA HIS A 172 4.99 -1.88 -11.03
C HIS A 172 5.94 -2.96 -10.48
N GLY A 173 6.18 -3.00 -9.16
CA GLY A 173 7.02 -4.02 -8.53
C GLY A 173 8.51 -3.89 -8.80
N VAL A 174 9.00 -2.72 -9.24
CA VAL A 174 10.42 -2.46 -9.56
C VAL A 174 11.09 -1.56 -8.53
N ILE A 175 12.39 -1.78 -8.29
CA ILE A 175 13.22 -1.03 -7.36
C ILE A 175 13.74 0.23 -8.07
N ASP A 176 13.53 1.41 -7.49
CA ASP A 176 14.12 2.66 -7.98
C ASP A 176 15.65 2.65 -7.89
N PRO A 177 16.36 3.51 -8.64
CA PRO A 177 17.83 3.66 -8.57
C PRO A 177 18.26 4.35 -7.26
N VAL A 178 18.10 3.60 -6.15
CA VAL A 178 18.29 4.11 -4.77
C VAL A 178 19.71 4.63 -4.56
N THR A 179 20.72 3.96 -5.13
CA THR A 179 22.14 4.37 -5.01
C THR A 179 22.35 5.77 -5.54
N GLU A 180 21.83 6.08 -6.71
CA GLU A 180 21.98 7.36 -7.38
C GLU A 180 21.17 8.46 -6.67
N ILE A 181 19.94 8.17 -6.27
CA ILE A 181 19.07 9.11 -5.54
C ILE A 181 19.67 9.43 -4.16
N ALA A 182 20.18 8.42 -3.44
CA ALA A 182 20.83 8.62 -2.16
C ALA A 182 22.14 9.43 -2.27
N ALA A 183 22.90 9.21 -3.35
CA ALA A 183 24.10 10.00 -3.64
C ALA A 183 23.76 11.49 -3.88
N LEU A 184 22.68 11.79 -4.62
CA LEU A 184 22.18 13.16 -4.80
C LEU A 184 21.75 13.78 -3.48
N ALA A 185 21.02 13.04 -2.63
CA ALA A 185 20.60 13.51 -1.32
C ALA A 185 21.79 13.85 -0.42
N ARG A 186 22.78 12.94 -0.36
CA ARG A 186 24.02 13.13 0.40
C ARG A 186 24.81 14.34 -0.06
N ALA A 187 24.96 14.51 -1.37
CA ALA A 187 25.70 15.65 -1.94
C ALA A 187 25.06 17.01 -1.60
N ARG A 188 23.78 17.03 -1.27
CA ARG A 188 23.02 18.22 -0.90
C ARG A 188 22.75 18.35 0.61
N GLY A 189 23.17 17.36 1.41
CA GLY A 189 22.89 17.33 2.84
C GLY A 189 21.39 17.22 3.18
N VAL A 190 20.57 16.66 2.26
CA VAL A 190 19.15 16.45 2.46
C VAL A 190 18.86 14.99 2.78
N ARG A 191 17.67 14.68 3.29
CA ARG A 191 17.27 13.32 3.65
C ARG A 191 16.93 12.50 2.41
N CYS A 192 17.20 11.19 2.46
CA CYS A 192 16.75 10.20 1.50
C CYS A 192 15.93 9.14 2.24
N HIS A 193 14.66 9.01 1.87
CA HIS A 193 13.76 7.97 2.39
C HIS A 193 13.51 6.91 1.33
N VAL A 194 13.61 5.64 1.74
CA VAL A 194 13.24 4.50 0.90
C VAL A 194 11.92 3.93 1.41
N ASP A 195 10.88 4.01 0.58
CA ASP A 195 9.63 3.31 0.83
C ASP A 195 9.80 1.84 0.45
N ALA A 196 10.04 1.01 1.46
CA ALA A 196 10.14 -0.43 1.35
C ALA A 196 9.01 -1.14 2.11
N CYS A 197 7.83 -0.50 2.20
CA CYS A 197 6.65 -1.08 2.86
C CYS A 197 6.29 -2.48 2.32
N ILE A 198 6.58 -2.76 1.06
CA ILE A 198 6.46 -4.09 0.45
C ILE A 198 7.79 -4.86 0.56
N GLY A 199 8.86 -4.28 0.07
CA GLY A 199 10.12 -5.00 -0.18
C GLY A 199 10.93 -5.32 1.06
N GLY A 200 10.70 -4.63 2.17
CA GLY A 200 11.51 -4.77 3.38
C GLY A 200 11.58 -6.19 3.94
N TRP A 201 10.51 -6.97 3.79
CA TRP A 201 10.41 -8.39 4.19
C TRP A 201 10.52 -9.38 3.01
N VAL A 202 10.81 -8.90 1.81
CA VAL A 202 10.87 -9.73 0.59
C VAL A 202 12.25 -9.67 -0.06
N LEU A 203 12.74 -8.46 -0.34
CA LEU A 203 13.95 -8.25 -1.12
C LEU A 203 15.24 -8.75 -0.46
N PRO A 204 15.45 -8.61 0.88
CA PRO A 204 16.62 -9.18 1.53
C PRO A 204 16.68 -10.71 1.39
N TYR A 205 15.53 -11.38 1.47
CA TYR A 205 15.45 -12.82 1.27
C TYR A 205 15.57 -13.22 -0.20
N ALA A 206 15.08 -12.38 -1.13
CA ALA A 206 15.29 -12.58 -2.58
C ALA A 206 16.78 -12.64 -2.89
N ALA A 207 17.58 -11.70 -2.38
CA ALA A 207 19.03 -11.69 -2.55
C ALA A 207 19.68 -12.96 -1.98
N ARG A 208 19.26 -13.41 -0.80
CA ARG A 208 19.76 -14.65 -0.17
C ARG A 208 19.34 -15.92 -0.92
N LEU A 209 18.26 -15.86 -1.70
CA LEU A 209 17.85 -16.94 -2.62
C LEU A 209 18.58 -16.90 -3.95
N GLY A 210 19.55 -15.96 -4.12
CA GLY A 210 20.37 -15.82 -5.33
C GLY A 210 19.71 -15.02 -6.45
N ARG A 211 18.63 -14.28 -6.16
CA ARG A 211 18.01 -13.37 -7.13
C ARG A 211 18.80 -12.08 -7.21
N GLU A 212 18.86 -11.49 -8.39
CA GLU A 212 19.45 -10.17 -8.58
C GLU A 212 18.55 -9.11 -7.94
N VAL A 213 19.09 -8.35 -6.98
CA VAL A 213 18.42 -7.26 -6.28
C VAL A 213 19.32 -6.03 -6.28
N ALA A 214 18.86 -4.95 -6.89
CA ALA A 214 19.59 -3.68 -6.88
C ALA A 214 19.77 -3.19 -5.42
N PRO A 215 20.88 -2.51 -5.07
CA PRO A 215 21.12 -2.01 -3.70
C PRO A 215 20.09 -0.96 -3.29
N TRP A 216 19.49 -1.10 -2.09
CA TRP A 216 18.44 -0.20 -1.62
C TRP A 216 18.39 -0.04 -0.08
N THR A 217 19.10 -0.89 0.68
CA THR A 217 19.10 -0.91 2.14
C THR A 217 19.96 0.21 2.74
N PHE A 218 20.15 0.21 4.06
CA PHE A 218 21.12 1.10 4.72
C PHE A 218 22.57 0.84 4.32
N ALA A 219 22.89 -0.26 3.62
CA ALA A 219 24.20 -0.43 2.98
C ALA A 219 24.48 0.64 1.92
N VAL A 220 23.44 1.23 1.32
CA VAL A 220 23.58 2.39 0.42
C VAL A 220 23.84 3.65 1.26
N GLU A 221 25.03 4.23 1.07
CA GLU A 221 25.40 5.46 1.74
C GLU A 221 24.50 6.63 1.29
N GLY A 222 23.94 7.37 2.24
CA GLY A 222 23.01 8.46 1.95
C GLY A 222 21.54 8.12 2.20
N VAL A 223 21.15 6.82 2.26
CA VAL A 223 19.83 6.43 2.77
C VAL A 223 19.74 6.79 4.25
N THR A 224 18.78 7.65 4.61
CA THR A 224 18.61 8.18 5.97
C THR A 224 17.49 7.50 6.74
N SER A 225 16.45 7.03 6.04
CA SER A 225 15.33 6.31 6.64
C SER A 225 14.70 5.32 5.67
N ILE A 226 14.07 4.27 6.22
CA ILE A 226 13.36 3.23 5.47
C ILE A 226 12.06 2.91 6.20
N SER A 227 10.93 2.83 5.46
CA SER A 227 9.65 2.32 5.95
C SER A 227 9.44 0.86 5.53
N VAL A 228 8.94 0.00 6.46
CA VAL A 228 8.78 -1.44 6.24
C VAL A 228 7.53 -1.95 6.94
N ASP A 229 6.59 -2.58 6.22
CA ASP A 229 5.33 -3.05 6.81
C ASP A 229 5.42 -4.49 7.32
N LEU A 230 5.27 -4.65 8.63
CA LEU A 230 5.14 -5.97 9.26
C LEU A 230 3.83 -6.67 8.84
N HIS A 231 2.75 -5.91 8.75
CA HIS A 231 1.42 -6.40 8.40
C HIS A 231 1.20 -6.69 6.91
N LYS A 232 2.28 -6.63 6.10
CA LYS A 232 2.32 -7.10 4.72
C LYS A 232 3.12 -8.41 4.67
N TYR A 233 4.31 -8.41 4.13
CA TYR A 233 5.12 -9.62 4.01
C TYR A 233 5.88 -10.03 5.29
N GLY A 234 5.74 -9.26 6.37
CA GLY A 234 6.03 -9.74 7.73
C GLY A 234 4.94 -10.68 8.24
N TYR A 235 3.83 -10.87 7.51
CA TYR A 235 2.69 -11.73 7.81
C TYR A 235 2.05 -11.51 9.18
N ALA A 236 2.31 -10.33 9.77
CA ALA A 236 1.73 -9.94 11.05
C ALA A 236 0.26 -9.50 10.91
N PRO A 237 -0.52 -9.57 12.00
CA PRO A 237 -1.83 -8.93 12.04
C PRO A 237 -1.76 -7.44 11.65
N LYS A 238 -2.86 -6.92 11.06
CA LYS A 238 -2.91 -5.52 10.62
C LYS A 238 -2.66 -4.55 11.78
N GLY A 239 -2.03 -3.41 11.47
CA GLY A 239 -1.78 -2.34 12.44
C GLY A 239 -0.33 -2.20 12.87
N THR A 240 0.65 -2.73 12.12
CA THR A 240 2.08 -2.61 12.44
C THR A 240 2.95 -2.40 11.20
N SER A 241 3.87 -1.43 11.33
CA SER A 241 4.94 -1.12 10.38
C SER A 241 6.16 -0.62 11.15
N LEU A 242 7.30 -0.51 10.50
CA LEU A 242 8.51 0.10 11.06
C LEU A 242 8.86 1.36 10.26
N LEU A 243 9.23 2.42 10.98
CA LEU A 243 10.02 3.51 10.44
C LEU A 243 11.41 3.45 11.06
N LEU A 244 12.40 3.14 10.23
CA LEU A 244 13.79 2.97 10.63
C LEU A 244 14.61 4.19 10.19
N HIS A 245 15.56 4.59 11.02
CA HIS A 245 16.48 5.70 10.75
C HIS A 245 17.92 5.24 10.94
N ARG A 246 18.81 5.77 10.13
CA ARG A 246 20.26 5.48 10.19
C ARG A 246 20.89 5.86 11.53
N THR A 247 20.42 6.97 12.16
CA THR A 247 20.94 7.46 13.44
C THR A 247 19.85 8.07 14.33
N PRO A 248 20.09 8.17 15.66
CA PRO A 248 19.15 8.84 16.57
C PRO A 248 18.87 10.31 16.22
N GLU A 249 19.86 11.03 15.71
CA GLU A 249 19.72 12.45 15.33
C GLU A 249 18.73 12.61 14.19
N LEU A 250 18.74 11.68 13.23
CA LEU A 250 17.77 11.67 12.13
C LEU A 250 16.35 11.35 12.61
N ARG A 251 16.17 10.56 13.68
CA ARG A 251 14.86 10.24 14.25
C ARG A 251 14.33 11.34 15.17
N ARG A 252 15.20 12.07 15.88
CA ARG A 252 14.78 12.97 16.97
C ARG A 252 13.66 13.95 16.62
N PRO A 253 13.61 14.58 15.42
CA PRO A 253 12.50 15.46 15.04
C PRO A 253 11.14 14.78 14.90
N GLN A 254 11.09 13.43 14.89
CA GLN A 254 9.84 12.66 14.89
C GLN A 254 9.06 12.78 16.20
N PHE A 255 9.77 13.00 17.32
CA PHE A 255 9.15 12.98 18.64
C PHE A 255 8.41 14.27 18.93
N PHE A 256 7.21 14.13 19.50
CA PHE A 256 6.45 15.24 20.04
C PHE A 256 6.44 15.19 21.56
N ALA A 257 6.66 16.33 22.21
CA ALA A 257 6.53 16.46 23.66
C ALA A 257 5.79 17.75 24.01
N SER A 258 4.93 17.69 25.03
CA SER A 258 4.25 18.86 25.59
C SER A 258 4.23 18.78 27.11
N ALA A 259 4.63 19.88 27.76
CA ALA A 259 4.64 20.02 29.22
C ALA A 259 3.80 21.21 29.71
N ASP A 260 3.36 22.09 28.81
CA ASP A 260 2.59 23.30 29.14
C ASP A 260 1.10 23.09 28.88
N TRP A 261 0.49 22.24 29.71
CA TRP A 261 -0.94 22.01 29.76
C TRP A 261 -1.33 21.40 31.13
N PRO A 262 -2.61 21.46 31.57
CA PRO A 262 -2.98 21.08 32.94
C PRO A 262 -3.10 19.56 33.20
N GLY A 263 -2.60 18.72 32.31
CA GLY A 263 -2.55 17.26 32.47
C GLY A 263 -1.16 16.73 32.84
N TYR A 264 -0.85 15.55 32.37
CA TYR A 264 0.49 14.93 32.48
C TYR A 264 1.41 15.44 31.37
N THR A 265 2.72 15.28 31.54
CA THR A 265 3.69 15.55 30.46
C THR A 265 3.46 14.55 29.32
N MET A 266 3.13 15.04 28.14
CA MET A 266 2.88 14.23 26.97
C MET A 266 4.19 13.95 26.20
N LEU A 267 4.37 12.71 25.78
CA LEU A 267 5.48 12.27 24.93
C LEU A 267 4.99 11.26 23.92
N ASN A 268 5.11 11.56 22.61
CA ASN A 268 4.67 10.70 21.54
C ASN A 268 5.78 10.43 20.52
N SER A 269 5.93 9.20 20.11
CA SER A 269 6.82 8.79 19.02
C SER A 269 6.11 8.57 17.69
N THR A 270 4.78 8.59 17.67
CA THR A 270 3.92 8.33 16.50
C THR A 270 2.76 9.32 16.44
N MET A 271 1.92 9.24 15.40
CA MET A 271 0.69 10.06 15.30
C MET A 271 -0.35 9.70 16.37
N GLN A 272 -0.33 8.46 16.85
CA GLN A 272 -1.20 8.02 17.93
C GLN A 272 -0.57 8.33 19.29
N SER A 273 -1.36 8.89 20.20
CA SER A 273 -0.92 9.01 21.61
C SER A 273 -1.04 7.68 22.35
N THR A 274 -2.20 7.04 22.27
CA THR A 274 -2.47 5.72 22.88
C THR A 274 -2.21 4.62 21.85
N LYS A 275 -0.93 4.25 21.70
CA LYS A 275 -0.50 3.18 20.81
C LYS A 275 -0.98 1.83 21.34
N SER A 276 -1.79 1.10 20.56
CA SER A 276 -2.36 -0.19 20.96
C SER A 276 -1.29 -1.27 21.13
N GLY A 277 -1.38 -2.05 22.22
CA GLY A 277 -0.48 -3.18 22.48
C GLY A 277 -0.79 -4.42 21.65
N GLY A 278 -2.05 -4.64 21.28
CA GLY A 278 -2.48 -5.85 20.56
C GLY A 278 -1.73 -6.06 19.24
N PRO A 279 -1.79 -5.15 18.27
CA PRO A 279 -1.08 -5.29 17.00
C PRO A 279 0.44 -5.45 17.17
N LEU A 280 1.03 -4.73 18.12
CA LEU A 280 2.46 -4.83 18.43
C LEU A 280 2.83 -6.23 18.92
N ALA A 281 2.06 -6.78 19.88
CA ALA A 281 2.29 -8.13 20.41
C ALA A 281 2.07 -9.19 19.32
N GLY A 282 1.03 -9.02 18.48
CA GLY A 282 0.79 -9.90 17.34
C GLY A 282 1.96 -9.94 16.36
N ALA A 283 2.50 -8.78 16.01
CA ALA A 283 3.65 -8.69 15.12
C ALA A 283 4.90 -9.31 15.74
N TRP A 284 5.16 -9.02 17.02
CA TRP A 284 6.30 -9.59 17.75
C TRP A 284 6.23 -11.12 17.79
N ALA A 285 5.07 -11.68 18.13
CA ALA A 285 4.89 -13.12 18.21
C ALA A 285 5.06 -13.83 16.86
N VAL A 286 4.59 -13.22 15.77
CA VAL A 286 4.77 -13.77 14.42
C VAL A 286 6.24 -13.73 14.01
N VAL A 287 6.95 -12.62 14.23
CA VAL A 287 8.37 -12.49 13.89
C VAL A 287 9.23 -13.48 14.70
N GLU A 288 8.97 -13.60 16.00
CA GLU A 288 9.66 -14.57 16.87
C GLU A 288 9.38 -16.02 16.45
N SER A 289 8.14 -16.33 16.06
CA SER A 289 7.75 -17.68 15.64
C SER A 289 8.34 -18.09 14.29
N LEU A 290 8.38 -17.18 13.33
CA LEU A 290 8.96 -17.46 12.01
C LEU A 290 10.49 -17.42 12.05
N GLY A 291 11.05 -16.44 12.72
CA GLY A 291 12.48 -16.19 12.69
C GLY A 291 13.01 -15.99 11.26
N ASP A 292 14.29 -15.88 11.12
CA ASP A 292 14.95 -15.65 9.84
C ASP A 292 14.76 -16.80 8.82
N ASP A 293 14.85 -18.06 9.32
CA ASP A 293 14.68 -19.24 8.45
C ASP A 293 13.23 -19.40 7.94
N GLY A 294 12.24 -19.07 8.77
CA GLY A 294 10.83 -19.08 8.37
C GLY A 294 10.55 -18.07 7.26
N TYR A 295 11.07 -16.86 7.38
CA TYR A 295 10.94 -15.85 6.32
C TYR A 295 11.67 -16.23 5.03
N LEU A 296 12.85 -16.86 5.12
CA LEU A 296 13.56 -17.38 3.95
C LEU A 296 12.73 -18.46 3.24
N ALA A 297 12.13 -19.39 3.99
CA ALA A 297 11.27 -20.44 3.43
C ALA A 297 10.00 -19.86 2.77
N LEU A 298 9.34 -18.90 3.42
CA LEU A 298 8.17 -18.21 2.85
C LEU A 298 8.51 -17.42 1.59
N SER A 299 9.67 -16.72 1.58
CA SER A 299 10.14 -16.00 0.41
C SER A 299 10.44 -16.91 -0.78
N ARG A 300 10.97 -18.12 -0.54
CA ARG A 300 11.16 -19.13 -1.59
C ARG A 300 9.81 -19.49 -2.25
N ARG A 301 8.80 -19.85 -1.44
CA ARG A 301 7.46 -20.16 -1.93
C ARG A 301 6.83 -19.00 -2.69
N LEU A 302 7.00 -17.79 -2.18
CA LEU A 302 6.51 -16.57 -2.81
C LEU A 302 7.10 -16.38 -4.21
N PHE A 303 8.43 -16.50 -4.35
CA PHE A 303 9.07 -16.30 -5.65
C PHE A 303 8.82 -17.46 -6.62
N GLU A 304 8.64 -18.69 -6.15
CA GLU A 304 8.16 -19.80 -6.99
C GLU A 304 6.77 -19.46 -7.57
N ALA A 305 5.86 -18.90 -6.77
CA ALA A 305 4.55 -18.44 -7.26
C ALA A 305 4.66 -17.27 -8.26
N VAL A 306 5.51 -16.28 -7.97
CA VAL A 306 5.75 -15.14 -8.86
C VAL A 306 6.27 -15.62 -10.21
N ASP A 307 7.29 -16.48 -10.22
CA ASP A 307 7.91 -16.96 -11.45
C ASP A 307 6.92 -17.77 -12.32
N ALA A 308 6.08 -18.60 -11.69
CA ALA A 308 5.03 -19.35 -12.39
C ALA A 308 3.94 -18.42 -12.96
N ILE A 309 3.50 -17.41 -12.20
CA ILE A 309 2.50 -16.43 -12.67
C ILE A 309 3.07 -15.60 -13.82
N VAL A 310 4.31 -15.12 -13.71
CA VAL A 310 4.99 -14.37 -14.78
C VAL A 310 5.07 -15.21 -16.04
N ALA A 311 5.52 -16.46 -15.95
CA ALA A 311 5.60 -17.37 -17.10
C ALA A 311 4.21 -17.63 -17.73
N GLY A 312 3.16 -17.76 -16.90
CA GLY A 312 1.78 -17.94 -17.38
C GLY A 312 1.25 -16.71 -18.12
N ILE A 313 1.56 -15.49 -17.64
CA ILE A 313 1.19 -14.24 -18.31
C ILE A 313 1.95 -14.11 -19.64
N GLU A 314 3.27 -14.36 -19.65
CA GLU A 314 4.10 -14.30 -20.87
C GLU A 314 3.66 -15.35 -21.93
N ALA A 315 3.08 -16.45 -21.52
CA ALA A 315 2.54 -17.46 -22.42
C ALA A 315 1.14 -17.15 -22.99
N ALA A 316 0.43 -16.18 -22.42
CA ALA A 316 -0.93 -15.80 -22.83
C ALA A 316 -0.91 -14.69 -23.90
N PRO A 317 -1.35 -14.95 -25.17
CA PRO A 317 -1.20 -14.00 -26.27
C PRO A 317 -1.87 -12.65 -26.06
N ALA A 318 -2.96 -12.61 -25.28
CA ALA A 318 -3.72 -11.39 -25.00
C ALA A 318 -3.19 -10.59 -23.79
N LEU A 319 -2.15 -11.07 -23.13
CA LEU A 319 -1.57 -10.43 -21.95
C LEU A 319 -0.11 -10.04 -22.19
N SER A 320 0.31 -8.97 -21.55
CA SER A 320 1.72 -8.56 -21.55
C SER A 320 2.10 -7.98 -20.19
N LEU A 321 3.28 -8.33 -19.67
CA LEU A 321 3.82 -7.69 -18.48
C LEU A 321 4.06 -6.20 -18.77
N VAL A 322 3.66 -5.34 -17.84
CA VAL A 322 4.03 -3.92 -17.89
C VAL A 322 5.55 -3.76 -17.75
N THR A 323 6.13 -4.52 -16.84
CA THR A 323 7.58 -4.68 -16.65
C THR A 323 7.86 -5.98 -15.93
N ARG A 324 9.07 -6.53 -16.06
CA ARG A 324 9.46 -7.69 -15.26
C ARG A 324 9.68 -7.27 -13.80
N PRO A 325 8.99 -7.89 -12.83
CA PRO A 325 9.08 -7.46 -11.44
C PRO A 325 10.40 -7.86 -10.77
N ASP A 326 10.91 -6.99 -9.89
CA ASP A 326 12.01 -7.32 -8.98
C ASP A 326 11.51 -7.97 -7.68
N SER A 327 10.19 -7.99 -7.48
CA SER A 327 9.57 -8.30 -6.19
C SER A 327 8.36 -9.23 -6.31
N SER A 328 7.54 -9.23 -5.27
CA SER A 328 6.27 -9.96 -5.16
C SER A 328 5.08 -9.31 -5.89
N LEU A 329 5.27 -8.15 -6.50
CA LEU A 329 4.23 -7.40 -7.20
C LEU A 329 4.34 -7.63 -8.70
N VAL A 330 3.25 -8.08 -9.33
CA VAL A 330 3.21 -8.37 -10.77
C VAL A 330 2.14 -7.49 -11.40
N THR A 331 2.49 -6.77 -12.48
CA THR A 331 1.55 -5.92 -13.20
C THR A 331 1.55 -6.26 -14.68
N PHE A 332 0.37 -6.42 -15.25
CA PHE A 332 0.20 -6.79 -16.66
C PHE A 332 -0.99 -6.06 -17.30
N GLU A 333 -0.95 -5.92 -18.60
CA GLU A 333 -1.95 -5.28 -19.44
C GLU A 333 -2.64 -6.33 -20.33
N THR A 334 -3.84 -5.99 -20.81
CA THR A 334 -4.55 -6.74 -21.83
C THR A 334 -4.30 -6.13 -23.21
N ASP A 335 -4.46 -6.92 -24.26
CA ASP A 335 -4.51 -6.37 -25.63
C ASP A 335 -5.88 -5.69 -25.94
N SER A 336 -6.03 -5.18 -27.14
CA SER A 336 -7.26 -4.47 -27.57
C SER A 336 -8.49 -5.37 -27.74
N THR A 337 -8.40 -6.69 -27.57
CA THR A 337 -9.52 -7.62 -27.71
C THR A 337 -10.36 -7.74 -26.44
N CYS A 338 -9.82 -7.31 -25.30
CA CYS A 338 -10.52 -7.26 -24.01
C CYS A 338 -9.98 -6.08 -23.18
N ASP A 339 -10.53 -5.87 -22.01
CA ASP A 339 -10.07 -4.84 -21.06
C ASP A 339 -9.78 -5.40 -19.68
N ALA A 340 -8.90 -4.71 -18.95
CA ALA A 340 -8.45 -5.09 -17.63
C ALA A 340 -9.59 -5.17 -16.59
N PHE A 341 -10.58 -4.28 -16.69
CA PHE A 341 -11.68 -4.22 -15.72
C PHE A 341 -12.62 -5.41 -15.86
N THR A 342 -12.96 -5.81 -17.09
CA THR A 342 -13.76 -7.01 -17.36
C THR A 342 -13.01 -8.28 -16.93
N VAL A 343 -11.69 -8.37 -17.17
CA VAL A 343 -10.89 -9.51 -16.69
C VAL A 343 -10.91 -9.58 -15.15
N CYS A 344 -10.83 -8.45 -14.44
CA CYS A 344 -10.93 -8.44 -12.97
C CYS A 344 -12.29 -8.95 -12.47
N ASP A 345 -13.39 -8.54 -13.11
CA ASP A 345 -14.74 -9.03 -12.76
C ASP A 345 -14.87 -10.55 -13.00
N GLU A 346 -14.35 -11.04 -14.12
CA GLU A 346 -14.36 -12.47 -14.45
C GLU A 346 -13.48 -13.31 -13.51
N MET A 347 -12.35 -12.77 -13.04
CA MET A 347 -11.51 -13.37 -12.01
C MET A 347 -12.26 -13.45 -10.68
N LEU A 348 -12.93 -12.37 -10.28
CA LEU A 348 -13.71 -12.33 -9.04
C LEU A 348 -14.87 -13.36 -9.08
N ALA A 349 -15.56 -13.49 -10.21
CA ALA A 349 -16.61 -14.49 -10.41
C ALA A 349 -16.10 -15.94 -10.25
N ARG A 350 -14.78 -16.15 -10.42
CA ARG A 350 -14.09 -17.44 -10.22
C ARG A 350 -13.42 -17.56 -8.85
N GLY A 351 -13.71 -16.63 -7.93
CA GLY A 351 -13.20 -16.62 -6.56
C GLY A 351 -11.75 -16.12 -6.44
N TRP A 352 -11.26 -15.31 -7.39
CA TRP A 352 -9.96 -14.69 -7.37
C TRP A 352 -10.09 -13.17 -7.38
N TYR A 353 -9.60 -12.52 -6.35
CA TYR A 353 -9.53 -11.06 -6.34
C TYR A 353 -8.18 -10.60 -6.88
N VAL A 354 -8.22 -9.84 -7.98
CA VAL A 354 -7.08 -9.13 -8.58
C VAL A 354 -7.42 -7.64 -8.67
N GLN A 355 -6.42 -6.77 -8.60
CA GLN A 355 -6.67 -5.34 -8.49
C GLN A 355 -6.55 -4.63 -9.83
N PRO A 356 -7.61 -3.97 -10.34
CA PRO A 356 -7.48 -3.08 -11.48
C PRO A 356 -6.69 -1.83 -11.09
N GLN A 357 -5.83 -1.37 -11.99
CA GLN A 357 -5.18 -0.05 -11.95
C GLN A 357 -5.74 0.80 -13.09
N MET A 358 -6.01 2.07 -12.77
CA MET A 358 -6.52 3.05 -13.72
C MET A 358 -5.43 3.50 -14.70
N SER A 359 -5.85 4.06 -15.83
CA SER A 359 -4.96 4.73 -16.78
C SER A 359 -4.14 5.82 -16.11
N TYR A 360 -2.86 5.89 -16.43
CA TYR A 360 -1.95 6.88 -15.86
C TYR A 360 -0.83 7.24 -16.84
N ALA A 361 -0.54 8.54 -16.96
CA ALA A 361 0.57 9.07 -17.76
C ALA A 361 0.61 8.54 -19.22
N GLY A 362 -0.56 8.43 -19.85
CA GLY A 362 -0.70 7.99 -21.24
C GLY A 362 -0.68 6.46 -21.44
N ARG A 363 -0.67 5.68 -20.37
CA ARG A 363 -0.86 4.22 -20.40
C ARG A 363 -2.29 3.86 -20.04
N GLY A 364 -2.82 2.82 -20.66
CA GLY A 364 -4.14 2.27 -20.36
C GLY A 364 -4.21 1.56 -19.01
N PRO A 365 -5.40 1.06 -18.63
CA PRO A 365 -5.60 0.31 -17.40
C PRO A 365 -4.78 -0.98 -17.38
N SER A 366 -4.37 -1.42 -16.20
CA SER A 366 -3.62 -2.65 -15.99
C SER A 366 -4.19 -3.46 -14.82
N ILE A 367 -3.69 -4.68 -14.64
CA ILE A 367 -4.04 -5.56 -13.55
C ILE A 367 -2.82 -5.75 -12.65
N HIS A 368 -3.01 -5.51 -11.35
CA HIS A 368 -1.98 -5.63 -10.33
C HIS A 368 -2.22 -6.83 -9.42
N LEU A 369 -1.15 -7.57 -9.13
CA LEU A 369 -1.13 -8.68 -8.20
C LEU A 369 -0.13 -8.43 -7.08
N SER A 370 -0.57 -8.61 -5.84
CA SER A 370 0.29 -8.76 -4.67
C SER A 370 0.38 -10.25 -4.34
N VAL A 371 1.38 -10.93 -4.91
CA VAL A 371 1.56 -12.37 -4.74
C VAL A 371 2.10 -12.66 -3.35
N SER A 372 1.57 -13.67 -2.66
CA SER A 372 2.01 -14.09 -1.33
C SER A 372 2.42 -15.57 -1.28
N ALA A 373 3.06 -16.01 -0.19
CA ALA A 373 3.52 -17.39 -0.06
C ALA A 373 2.36 -18.42 -0.10
N GLY A 374 1.18 -18.01 0.39
CA GLY A 374 -0.04 -18.84 0.33
C GLY A 374 -0.56 -19.07 -1.09
N THR A 375 -0.24 -18.20 -2.04
CA THR A 375 -0.68 -18.30 -3.44
C THR A 375 -0.07 -19.50 -4.15
N LEU A 376 1.15 -19.94 -3.77
CA LEU A 376 1.87 -21.02 -4.45
C LEU A 376 1.04 -22.31 -4.58
N ALA A 377 0.29 -22.66 -3.53
CA ALA A 377 -0.51 -23.89 -3.53
C ALA A 377 -1.64 -23.90 -4.59
N HIS A 378 -1.97 -22.74 -5.15
CA HIS A 378 -3.11 -22.53 -6.02
C HIS A 378 -2.74 -21.86 -7.36
N VAL A 379 -1.45 -21.79 -7.71
CA VAL A 379 -0.97 -21.10 -8.92
C VAL A 379 -1.58 -21.70 -10.21
N ASP A 380 -1.67 -23.02 -10.31
CA ASP A 380 -2.25 -23.67 -11.50
C ASP A 380 -3.75 -23.34 -11.65
N GLU A 381 -4.50 -23.30 -10.51
CA GLU A 381 -5.90 -22.89 -10.51
C GLU A 381 -6.05 -21.41 -10.89
N PHE A 382 -5.14 -20.56 -10.41
CA PHE A 382 -5.10 -19.13 -10.76
C PHE A 382 -4.89 -18.95 -12.26
N LEU A 383 -3.91 -19.61 -12.84
CA LEU A 383 -3.59 -19.51 -14.27
C LEU A 383 -4.71 -20.04 -15.15
N ALA A 384 -5.35 -21.15 -14.74
CA ALA A 384 -6.54 -21.67 -15.43
C ALA A 384 -7.70 -20.66 -15.40
N ALA A 385 -8.00 -20.09 -14.20
CA ALA A 385 -9.02 -19.06 -14.04
C ALA A 385 -8.70 -17.79 -14.86
N LEU A 386 -7.45 -17.34 -14.89
CA LEU A 386 -7.02 -16.19 -15.68
C LEU A 386 -7.23 -16.43 -17.17
N ALA A 387 -6.83 -17.60 -17.68
CA ALA A 387 -7.04 -17.95 -19.09
C ALA A 387 -8.51 -18.00 -19.48
N GLU A 388 -9.39 -18.49 -18.60
CA GLU A 388 -10.84 -18.49 -18.81
C GLU A 388 -11.41 -17.07 -18.76
N SER A 389 -11.00 -16.28 -17.77
CA SER A 389 -11.44 -14.88 -17.61
C SER A 389 -11.08 -14.02 -18.82
N VAL A 390 -9.88 -14.18 -19.37
CA VAL A 390 -9.46 -13.50 -20.60
C VAL A 390 -10.33 -13.92 -21.77
N ARG A 391 -10.62 -15.22 -21.96
CA ARG A 391 -11.53 -15.69 -23.04
C ARG A 391 -12.93 -15.13 -22.90
N ASP A 392 -13.45 -15.02 -21.69
CA ASP A 392 -14.78 -14.46 -21.44
C ASP A 392 -14.81 -12.97 -21.69
N ALA A 393 -13.79 -12.24 -21.25
CA ALA A 393 -13.61 -10.82 -21.53
C ALA A 393 -13.48 -10.54 -23.04
N GLN A 394 -12.75 -11.38 -23.79
CA GLN A 394 -12.67 -11.30 -25.25
C GLN A 394 -14.01 -11.53 -25.94
N ARG A 395 -14.85 -12.45 -25.43
CA ARG A 395 -16.20 -12.67 -25.99
C ARG A 395 -17.13 -11.50 -25.73
N SER A 396 -16.99 -10.83 -24.61
CA SER A 396 -17.78 -9.63 -24.27
C SER A 396 -17.29 -8.39 -25.02
N GLY A 397 -16.03 -8.35 -25.42
CA GLY A 397 -15.34 -7.18 -25.92
C GLY A 397 -15.02 -6.17 -24.81
N PRO A 398 -14.22 -5.14 -25.11
CA PRO A 398 -13.89 -4.09 -24.16
C PRO A 398 -15.13 -3.35 -23.65
N VAL A 399 -15.14 -3.04 -22.35
CA VAL A 399 -16.21 -2.22 -21.75
C VAL A 399 -16.25 -0.83 -22.39
N THR A 400 -17.45 -0.37 -22.71
CA THR A 400 -17.67 0.97 -23.27
C THR A 400 -18.55 1.78 -22.33
N VAL A 401 -18.20 3.05 -22.14
CA VAL A 401 -19.01 4.00 -21.40
C VAL A 401 -19.93 4.73 -22.37
N ASP A 402 -21.22 4.83 -22.04
CA ASP A 402 -22.19 5.59 -22.86
C ASP A 402 -21.73 7.03 -23.06
N ALA A 403 -21.87 7.55 -24.29
CA ALA A 403 -21.39 8.89 -24.64
C ALA A 403 -22.09 10.00 -23.83
N GLY A 404 -23.36 9.81 -23.45
CA GLY A 404 -24.08 10.73 -22.57
C GLY A 404 -23.52 10.76 -21.16
N VAL A 405 -23.15 9.57 -20.60
CA VAL A 405 -22.49 9.46 -19.29
C VAL A 405 -21.12 10.11 -19.34
N ALA A 406 -20.33 9.84 -20.38
CA ALA A 406 -19.01 10.46 -20.56
C ALA A 406 -19.12 12.01 -20.61
N SER A 407 -20.02 12.53 -21.42
CA SER A 407 -20.27 13.98 -21.51
C SER A 407 -20.79 14.57 -20.19
N TYR A 408 -21.58 13.82 -19.44
CA TYR A 408 -22.03 14.27 -18.13
C TYR A 408 -20.86 14.38 -17.12
N ILE A 409 -20.00 13.37 -17.06
CA ILE A 409 -18.78 13.41 -16.21
C ILE A 409 -17.90 14.61 -16.60
N GLU A 410 -17.69 14.86 -17.88
CA GLU A 410 -16.89 15.99 -18.37
C GLU A 410 -17.52 17.37 -18.04
N SER A 411 -18.84 17.44 -17.87
CA SER A 411 -19.57 18.68 -17.56
C SER A 411 -19.54 19.04 -16.07
N LEU A 412 -19.16 18.12 -15.19
CA LEU A 412 -19.15 18.34 -13.75
C LEU A 412 -17.93 19.16 -13.30
N ASP A 413 -18.13 20.02 -12.31
CA ASP A 413 -17.04 20.76 -11.66
C ASP A 413 -16.55 19.98 -10.42
N PRO A 414 -15.30 19.48 -10.39
CA PRO A 414 -14.78 18.72 -9.25
C PRO A 414 -14.74 19.55 -7.96
N THR A 415 -14.70 20.88 -8.05
CA THR A 415 -14.64 21.75 -6.86
C THR A 415 -16.03 22.07 -6.28
N ALA A 416 -17.09 21.75 -7.02
CA ALA A 416 -18.47 22.04 -6.66
C ALA A 416 -19.40 20.82 -6.80
N LEU A 417 -18.85 19.60 -6.73
CA LEU A 417 -19.62 18.36 -6.87
C LEU A 417 -20.67 18.26 -5.74
N THR A 418 -21.93 18.08 -6.13
CA THR A 418 -23.05 17.97 -5.19
C THR A 418 -23.50 16.51 -5.01
N ASP A 419 -24.27 16.24 -3.93
CA ASP A 419 -24.92 14.94 -3.74
C ASP A 419 -25.83 14.58 -4.94
N ALA A 420 -26.51 15.57 -5.55
CA ALA A 420 -27.38 15.38 -6.69
C ALA A 420 -26.59 14.97 -7.96
N ASP A 421 -25.41 15.54 -8.17
CA ASP A 421 -24.51 15.16 -9.27
C ASP A 421 -24.02 13.73 -9.11
N PHE A 422 -23.63 13.36 -7.88
CA PHE A 422 -23.22 12.00 -7.56
C PHE A 422 -24.36 10.98 -7.75
N ASP A 423 -25.57 11.30 -7.26
CA ASP A 423 -26.77 10.47 -7.48
C ASP A 423 -27.13 10.35 -8.97
N GLY A 424 -26.96 11.43 -9.72
CA GLY A 424 -27.12 11.43 -11.18
C GLY A 424 -26.15 10.48 -11.89
N LEU A 425 -24.89 10.45 -11.47
CA LEU A 425 -23.89 9.49 -11.99
C LEU A 425 -24.24 8.05 -11.64
N LEU A 426 -24.64 7.79 -10.39
CA LEU A 426 -25.08 6.45 -9.97
C LEU A 426 -26.30 5.99 -10.78
N ALA A 427 -27.26 6.86 -11.03
CA ALA A 427 -28.42 6.55 -11.85
C ALA A 427 -28.03 6.30 -13.33
N ALA A 428 -27.16 7.14 -13.90
CA ALA A 428 -26.68 7.02 -15.27
C ALA A 428 -25.85 5.74 -15.50
N SER A 429 -25.15 5.27 -14.45
CA SER A 429 -24.39 4.03 -14.48
C SER A 429 -25.23 2.77 -14.32
N GLY A 430 -26.55 2.90 -14.11
CA GLY A 430 -27.44 1.78 -13.81
C GLY A 430 -27.28 1.21 -12.39
N LEU A 431 -26.54 1.90 -11.51
CA LEU A 431 -26.29 1.50 -10.13
C LEU A 431 -27.46 1.82 -9.18
N VAL A 432 -28.35 2.71 -9.58
CA VAL A 432 -29.62 3.00 -8.90
C VAL A 432 -30.75 2.51 -9.77
N GLY A 433 -31.40 1.40 -9.44
CA GLY A 433 -32.55 0.94 -10.20
C GLY A 433 -32.75 -0.57 -10.30
N GLN A 434 -31.84 -1.40 -9.83
CA GLN A 434 -32.18 -2.79 -9.53
C GLN A 434 -32.74 -2.84 -8.12
N GLU A 435 -34.03 -2.53 -7.98
CA GLU A 435 -34.81 -2.98 -6.86
C GLU A 435 -34.61 -4.49 -6.74
N SER A 436 -33.74 -4.91 -5.82
CA SER A 436 -33.84 -6.24 -5.25
C SER A 436 -35.22 -6.32 -4.64
N GLY A 437 -36.11 -7.06 -5.30
CA GLY A 437 -37.46 -7.28 -4.85
C GLY A 437 -37.48 -7.67 -3.37
N ASP A 438 -38.30 -6.92 -2.64
CA ASP A 438 -38.79 -7.23 -1.31
C ASP A 438 -37.76 -7.19 -0.16
N GLN A 439 -37.55 -5.99 0.37
CA GLN A 439 -37.66 -5.64 1.80
C GLN A 439 -37.24 -4.18 2.04
N GLY A 440 -38.17 -3.40 2.59
CA GLY A 440 -38.15 -1.97 2.74
C GLY A 440 -36.93 -1.34 3.37
N GLY A 441 -36.49 -0.24 2.75
CA GLY A 441 -36.12 0.99 3.44
C GLY A 441 -34.84 0.97 4.26
N SER A 442 -33.69 0.95 3.60
CA SER A 442 -32.53 1.71 4.09
C SER A 442 -31.78 2.21 2.84
N GLY A 443 -31.38 3.49 2.84
CA GLY A 443 -30.61 4.09 1.74
C GLY A 443 -29.17 3.58 1.72
N GLU A 444 -28.99 2.28 1.79
CA GLU A 444 -27.69 1.61 1.70
C GLU A 444 -27.27 1.59 0.22
N LEU A 445 -26.11 2.15 -0.06
CA LEU A 445 -25.49 2.10 -1.38
C LEU A 445 -25.03 0.67 -1.64
N ALA A 446 -25.82 -0.10 -2.39
CA ALA A 446 -25.41 -1.43 -2.82
C ALA A 446 -24.45 -1.32 -4.00
N LEU A 447 -23.19 -1.73 -3.81
CA LEU A 447 -22.25 -1.82 -4.92
C LEU A 447 -22.63 -3.00 -5.83
N PRO A 448 -22.50 -2.84 -7.18
CA PRO A 448 -22.74 -3.94 -8.09
C PRO A 448 -21.70 -5.06 -7.88
N SER A 449 -22.10 -6.29 -8.15
CA SER A 449 -21.21 -7.44 -8.15
C SER A 449 -20.16 -7.40 -9.26
N ARG A 450 -20.37 -6.57 -10.29
CA ARG A 450 -19.45 -6.32 -11.41
C ARG A 450 -19.08 -4.84 -11.44
N MET A 451 -17.79 -4.56 -11.38
CA MET A 451 -17.23 -3.22 -11.25
C MET A 451 -16.62 -2.66 -12.55
N ALA A 452 -16.58 -3.45 -13.64
CA ALA A 452 -15.93 -3.03 -14.87
C ALA A 452 -16.48 -1.72 -15.42
N GLN A 453 -17.81 -1.56 -15.44
CA GLN A 453 -18.45 -0.33 -15.90
C GLN A 453 -18.13 0.87 -15.00
N VAL A 454 -18.14 0.67 -13.68
CA VAL A 454 -17.80 1.73 -12.71
C VAL A 454 -16.34 2.15 -12.85
N ASN A 455 -15.44 1.17 -12.95
CA ASN A 455 -14.02 1.43 -13.14
C ASN A 455 -13.74 2.15 -14.47
N ALA A 456 -14.42 1.78 -15.55
CA ALA A 456 -14.28 2.45 -16.84
C ALA A 456 -14.77 3.92 -16.79
N MET A 457 -15.86 4.20 -16.07
CA MET A 457 -16.33 5.58 -15.85
C MET A 457 -15.34 6.39 -15.02
N LEU A 458 -14.81 5.80 -13.94
CA LEU A 458 -13.78 6.45 -13.12
C LEU A 458 -12.50 6.68 -13.91
N ASP A 459 -12.16 5.78 -14.83
CA ASP A 459 -10.97 5.91 -15.67
C ASP A 459 -11.05 7.05 -16.69
N LEU A 460 -12.25 7.34 -17.20
CA LEU A 460 -12.50 8.50 -18.07
C LEU A 460 -12.43 9.84 -17.33
N ALA A 461 -12.75 9.86 -16.04
CA ALA A 461 -12.73 11.08 -15.24
C ALA A 461 -11.31 11.64 -15.09
N SER A 462 -11.19 12.98 -15.14
CA SER A 462 -9.91 13.63 -14.81
C SER A 462 -9.45 13.26 -13.39
N PRO A 463 -8.15 13.34 -13.08
CA PRO A 463 -7.66 13.05 -11.71
C PRO A 463 -8.43 13.83 -10.63
N ASP A 464 -8.66 15.12 -10.81
CA ASP A 464 -9.37 15.98 -9.84
C ASP A 464 -10.83 15.55 -9.68
N MET A 465 -11.51 15.22 -10.79
CA MET A 465 -12.87 14.69 -10.75
C MET A 465 -12.93 13.32 -10.08
N ARG A 466 -11.97 12.44 -10.35
CA ARG A 466 -11.86 11.14 -9.72
C ARG A 466 -11.69 11.26 -8.21
N GLU A 467 -10.84 12.17 -7.74
CA GLU A 467 -10.66 12.48 -6.32
C GLU A 467 -11.96 12.98 -5.69
N ALA A 468 -12.68 13.91 -6.33
CA ALA A 468 -13.96 14.42 -5.83
C ALA A 468 -15.02 13.31 -5.74
N LEU A 469 -15.13 12.45 -6.76
CA LEU A 469 -16.05 11.31 -6.78
C LEU A 469 -15.71 10.30 -5.67
N LEU A 470 -14.44 10.00 -5.44
CA LEU A 470 -14.02 9.09 -4.35
C LEU A 470 -14.34 9.66 -2.97
N VAL A 471 -14.19 10.97 -2.77
CA VAL A 471 -14.56 11.64 -1.52
C VAL A 471 -16.08 11.58 -1.31
N ALA A 472 -16.87 11.90 -2.34
CA ALA A 472 -18.34 11.82 -2.27
C ALA A 472 -18.82 10.40 -2.01
N PHE A 473 -18.19 9.41 -2.64
CA PHE A 473 -18.46 7.99 -2.41
C PHE A 473 -18.20 7.57 -0.96
N LEU A 474 -17.03 7.93 -0.43
CA LEU A 474 -16.66 7.59 0.96
C LEU A 474 -17.59 8.27 1.97
N ASP A 475 -17.93 9.55 1.75
CA ASP A 475 -18.89 10.27 2.58
C ASP A 475 -20.25 9.54 2.62
N ARG A 476 -20.71 9.08 1.46
CA ARG A 476 -21.99 8.35 1.35
C ARG A 476 -21.93 6.99 2.06
N LEU A 477 -20.86 6.21 1.88
CA LEU A 477 -20.68 4.91 2.53
C LEU A 477 -20.59 4.98 4.04
N THR A 478 -20.10 6.08 4.58
CA THR A 478 -19.86 6.23 6.03
C THR A 478 -21.03 6.91 6.75
N ARG A 479 -22.14 7.23 6.05
CA ARG A 479 -23.35 7.75 6.67
C ARG A 479 -24.03 6.65 7.50
N PRO A 480 -24.30 6.88 8.79
CA PRO A 480 -25.00 5.88 9.61
C PRO A 480 -26.38 5.56 9.02
N THR A 481 -26.67 4.28 8.85
CA THR A 481 -28.02 3.83 8.52
C THR A 481 -28.94 4.02 9.72
N ALA A 482 -30.15 4.51 9.51
CA ALA A 482 -31.17 4.59 10.56
C ALA A 482 -31.43 3.16 11.07
N ARG A 483 -31.33 2.97 12.40
CA ARG A 483 -31.59 1.68 13.05
C ARG A 483 -33.08 1.44 13.17
#